data_3e94c918c7c77fffc1952c51d090d518
#
_entry.id   3e94c918c7c77fffc1952c51d090d518
#
_cell.length_a   1.000
_cell.length_b   1.000
_cell.length_c   1.000
_cell.angle_alpha   90.00
_cell.angle_beta   90.00
_cell.angle_gamma   90.00
#
_symmetry.space_group_name_H-M   'P 1'
#
loop_
_entity.id
_entity.type
_entity.pdbx_description
1 polymer ?
#
loop_
_entity_poly.entity_id
_entity_poly.type
_entity_poly.pdbx_seq_one_letter_code
_entity_poly.pdbx_strand_id
1 'polypeptide(L)'
;TEECRRYLKSLYVPENMVLFAVGSIAEDKMFRLAERYFSPMHHTLVRNPRVPVTMSPVFSEVKSIDSHQAHTVVGVPTFGMHDNRKYALLLLNNMLGGPGMNSILNVAIRERRGYAYTVESSVTLFSDCGLFTVYFGSDERQVRKCLKIIDNEIDRIASGGLKEKALEAAKKQYVGQLLVSSENPESHALSLGKGILNFGQVNTINEIADMIRAVSAEELRSVAESISGNCSSLIFV
;
A
#
# COMPACT_ATOMS: atom_id res chain seq x y z
N THR A 1 30.40 1.84 4.72
CA THR A 1 30.79 0.43 4.91
C THR A 1 30.75 0.01 6.37
N GLU A 2 31.19 0.82 7.33
CA GLU A 2 31.09 0.51 8.76
C GLU A 2 29.66 0.62 9.29
N GLU A 3 28.91 1.60 8.82
CA GLU A 3 27.47 1.75 9.11
C GLU A 3 26.66 0.56 8.61
N CYS A 4 26.96 0.04 7.43
CA CYS A 4 26.32 -1.19 6.93
C CYS A 4 26.61 -2.40 7.84
N ARG A 5 27.86 -2.54 8.31
CA ARG A 5 28.21 -3.61 9.25
C ARG A 5 27.49 -3.47 10.59
N ARG A 6 27.40 -2.23 11.10
CA ARG A 6 26.68 -1.93 12.34
C ARG A 6 25.18 -2.26 12.18
N TYR A 7 24.58 -1.84 11.06
CA TYR A 7 23.19 -2.15 10.71
C TYR A 7 22.94 -3.66 10.67
N LEU A 8 23.76 -4.41 9.94
CA LEU A 8 23.68 -5.86 9.87
C LEU A 8 23.81 -6.50 11.26
N LYS A 9 24.81 -6.10 12.04
CA LYS A 9 25.03 -6.65 13.38
C LYS A 9 23.89 -6.36 14.35
N SER A 10 23.19 -5.25 14.20
CA SER A 10 22.11 -4.84 15.11
C SER A 10 20.74 -5.38 14.73
N LEU A 11 20.47 -5.64 13.45
CA LEU A 11 19.14 -5.99 12.97
C LEU A 11 19.04 -7.38 12.35
N TYR A 12 20.14 -7.93 11.80
CA TYR A 12 20.15 -9.26 11.21
C TYR A 12 20.47 -10.32 12.26
N VAL A 13 19.53 -10.52 13.15
CA VAL A 13 19.57 -11.53 14.21
C VAL A 13 18.36 -12.45 14.08
N PRO A 14 18.47 -13.74 14.45
CA PRO A 14 17.38 -14.71 14.25
C PRO A 14 16.04 -14.27 14.79
N GLU A 15 16.00 -13.55 15.91
CA GLU A 15 14.80 -13.04 16.56
C GLU A 15 14.05 -11.99 15.73
N ASN A 16 14.73 -11.37 14.75
CA ASN A 16 14.19 -10.35 13.86
C ASN A 16 14.06 -10.84 12.40
N MET A 17 14.17 -12.14 12.17
CA MET A 17 14.19 -12.72 10.83
C MET A 17 13.14 -13.80 10.69
N VAL A 18 12.59 -13.93 9.49
CA VAL A 18 11.74 -15.06 9.07
C VAL A 18 12.37 -15.67 7.83
N LEU A 19 12.61 -16.97 7.90
CA LEU A 19 13.03 -17.77 6.76
C LEU A 19 11.80 -18.45 6.16
N PHE A 20 11.59 -18.23 4.89
CA PHE A 20 10.52 -18.86 4.14
C PHE A 20 11.07 -19.50 2.87
N ALA A 21 10.61 -20.69 2.54
CA ALA A 21 11.03 -21.40 1.33
C ALA A 21 9.83 -21.97 0.59
N VAL A 22 9.83 -21.79 -0.73
CA VAL A 22 8.88 -22.40 -1.66
C VAL A 22 9.67 -23.10 -2.76
N GLY A 23 9.35 -24.36 -3.05
CA GLY A 23 9.99 -25.10 -4.12
C GLY A 23 10.07 -26.60 -3.82
N SER A 24 10.75 -27.32 -4.69
CA SER A 24 10.91 -28.77 -4.61
C SER A 24 12.04 -29.20 -3.67
N ILE A 25 12.08 -28.65 -2.46
CA ILE A 25 13.02 -29.02 -1.41
C ILE A 25 12.32 -29.80 -0.31
N ALA A 26 12.90 -30.92 0.13
CA ALA A 26 12.36 -31.65 1.26
C ALA A 26 12.46 -30.83 2.54
N GLU A 27 11.40 -30.83 3.35
CA GLU A 27 11.27 -30.05 4.58
C GLU A 27 12.45 -30.31 5.54
N ASP A 28 12.77 -31.59 5.82
CA ASP A 28 13.91 -31.93 6.68
C ASP A 28 15.27 -31.40 6.17
N LYS A 29 15.44 -31.31 4.84
CA LYS A 29 16.64 -30.71 4.27
C LYS A 29 16.67 -29.23 4.51
N MET A 30 15.52 -28.57 4.40
CA MET A 30 15.40 -27.15 4.65
C MET A 30 15.69 -26.81 6.11
N PHE A 31 15.12 -27.57 7.06
CA PHE A 31 15.38 -27.41 8.48
C PHE A 31 16.86 -27.59 8.83
N ARG A 32 17.50 -28.66 8.32
CA ARG A 32 18.95 -28.88 8.55
C ARG A 32 19.81 -27.74 8.01
N LEU A 33 19.45 -27.18 6.86
CA LEU A 33 20.17 -26.02 6.30
C LEU A 33 19.95 -24.77 7.15
N ALA A 34 18.72 -24.53 7.57
CA ALA A 34 18.39 -23.41 8.44
C ALA A 34 19.16 -23.51 9.76
N GLU A 35 19.14 -24.65 10.40
CA GLU A 35 19.87 -24.90 11.65
C GLU A 35 21.38 -24.72 11.46
N ARG A 36 21.95 -25.28 10.41
CA ARG A 36 23.38 -25.16 10.12
C ARG A 36 23.87 -23.72 9.94
N TYR A 37 23.09 -22.88 9.28
CA TYR A 37 23.51 -21.53 8.91
C TYR A 37 23.00 -20.43 9.83
N PHE A 38 21.88 -20.62 10.51
CA PHE A 38 21.29 -19.60 11.37
C PHE A 38 21.52 -19.84 12.86
N SER A 39 21.65 -21.08 13.34
CA SER A 39 21.95 -21.36 14.74
C SER A 39 23.29 -20.75 15.25
N PRO A 40 24.35 -20.64 14.42
CA PRO A 40 25.57 -19.98 14.87
C PRO A 40 25.48 -18.45 14.92
N MET A 41 24.39 -17.86 14.44
CA MET A 41 24.23 -16.41 14.46
C MET A 41 24.09 -15.89 15.90
N HIS A 42 24.53 -14.65 16.10
CA HIS A 42 24.41 -13.99 17.40
C HIS A 42 22.93 -13.74 17.72
N HIS A 43 22.49 -14.24 18.86
CA HIS A 43 21.14 -14.03 19.38
C HIS A 43 21.08 -12.82 20.29
N THR A 44 20.18 -11.88 19.99
CA THR A 44 19.94 -10.72 20.84
C THR A 44 18.53 -10.16 20.60
N LEU A 45 17.93 -9.62 21.65
CA LEU A 45 16.66 -8.91 21.49
C LEU A 45 16.91 -7.57 20.81
N VAL A 46 16.32 -7.39 19.65
CA VAL A 46 16.34 -6.10 18.96
C VAL A 46 15.43 -5.13 19.71
N ARG A 47 16.06 -4.20 20.44
CA ARG A 47 15.36 -3.09 21.08
C ARG A 47 15.47 -1.87 20.18
N ASN A 48 14.48 -1.66 19.38
CA ASN A 48 14.36 -0.44 18.58
C ASN A 48 13.16 0.37 19.12
N PRO A 49 13.40 1.28 20.08
CA PRO A 49 12.32 2.09 20.65
C PRO A 49 11.72 2.94 19.53
N ARG A 50 10.43 2.74 19.28
CA ARG A 50 9.70 3.53 18.31
C ARG A 50 9.28 4.85 18.91
N VAL A 51 9.59 5.93 18.23
CA VAL A 51 9.05 7.25 18.55
C VAL A 51 7.66 7.35 17.88
N PRO A 52 6.62 7.75 18.62
CA PRO A 52 5.31 7.96 18.03
C PRO A 52 5.37 8.91 16.84
N VAL A 53 4.65 8.60 15.78
CA VAL A 53 4.61 9.44 14.58
C VAL A 53 3.91 10.76 14.91
N THR A 54 4.60 11.87 14.66
CA THR A 54 4.00 13.21 14.71
C THR A 54 3.51 13.57 13.31
N MET A 55 2.22 13.83 13.19
CA MET A 55 1.64 14.24 11.90
C MET A 55 2.11 15.65 11.55
N SER A 56 2.63 15.80 10.34
CA SER A 56 2.96 17.10 9.79
C SER A 56 1.66 17.85 9.36
N PRO A 57 1.62 19.17 9.44
CA PRO A 57 0.54 19.94 8.85
C PRO A 57 0.40 19.67 7.36
N VAL A 58 -0.81 19.81 6.83
CA VAL A 58 -1.05 19.70 5.38
C VAL A 58 -0.25 20.79 4.66
N PHE A 59 0.43 20.40 3.59
CA PHE A 59 1.27 21.29 2.80
C PHE A 59 1.02 21.13 1.30
N SER A 60 1.38 22.14 0.54
CA SER A 60 1.47 22.06 -0.92
C SER A 60 2.76 22.73 -1.35
N GLU A 61 3.70 21.95 -1.88
CA GLU A 61 5.00 22.43 -2.31
C GLU A 61 5.19 22.21 -3.82
N VAL A 62 5.78 23.21 -4.46
CA VAL A 62 6.22 23.14 -5.86
C VAL A 62 7.74 23.26 -5.89
N LYS A 63 8.39 22.31 -6.53
CA LYS A 63 9.85 22.32 -6.74
C LYS A 63 10.15 22.31 -8.21
N SER A 64 10.97 23.26 -8.66
CA SER A 64 11.44 23.29 -10.05
C SER A 64 12.57 22.28 -10.23
N ILE A 65 12.43 21.45 -11.25
CA ILE A 65 13.46 20.53 -11.75
C ILE A 65 13.46 20.66 -13.29
N ASP A 66 14.59 20.31 -13.91
CA ASP A 66 14.67 20.28 -15.37
C ASP A 66 13.96 19.02 -15.91
N SER A 67 12.63 19.10 -16.02
CA SER A 67 11.77 18.00 -16.48
C SER A 67 10.76 18.50 -17.51
N HIS A 68 10.54 17.69 -18.55
CA HIS A 68 9.52 17.97 -19.57
C HIS A 68 8.09 17.69 -19.09
N GLN A 69 7.93 17.07 -17.95
CA GLN A 69 6.65 16.64 -17.39
C GLN A 69 6.58 16.98 -15.91
N ALA A 70 5.44 17.49 -15.47
CA ALA A 70 5.17 17.67 -14.07
C ALA A 70 4.87 16.31 -13.39
N HIS A 71 5.60 16.02 -12.33
CA HIS A 71 5.40 14.84 -11.49
C HIS A 71 4.76 15.28 -10.17
N THR A 72 3.57 14.78 -9.90
CA THR A 72 2.82 15.18 -8.71
C THR A 72 2.52 13.99 -7.83
N VAL A 73 2.80 14.11 -6.54
CA VAL A 73 2.37 13.18 -5.49
C VAL A 73 1.41 13.89 -4.56
N VAL A 74 0.24 13.30 -4.40
CA VAL A 74 -0.72 13.66 -3.34
C VAL A 74 -0.60 12.63 -2.24
N GLY A 75 -0.49 13.05 -0.99
CA GLY A 75 -0.31 12.15 0.15
C GLY A 75 -1.22 12.48 1.32
N VAL A 76 -1.76 11.43 1.94
CA VAL A 76 -2.58 11.54 3.15
C VAL A 76 -2.11 10.52 4.18
N PRO A 77 -1.76 10.94 5.41
CA PRO A 77 -1.51 10.00 6.48
C PRO A 77 -2.75 9.17 6.80
N THR A 78 -2.54 7.89 7.08
CA THR A 78 -3.61 6.95 7.44
C THR A 78 -3.20 6.12 8.67
N PHE A 79 -4.04 5.19 9.05
CA PHE A 79 -3.79 4.25 10.13
C PHE A 79 -2.80 3.15 9.71
N GLY A 80 -2.25 2.44 10.71
CA GLY A 80 -1.25 1.39 10.50
C GLY A 80 -1.85 0.04 10.12
N MET A 81 -0.96 -0.94 9.88
CA MET A 81 -1.31 -2.28 9.39
C MET A 81 -2.16 -3.12 10.34
N HIS A 82 -2.21 -2.77 11.63
CA HIS A 82 -2.99 -3.48 12.64
C HIS A 82 -4.43 -2.97 12.77
N ASP A 83 -4.78 -1.88 12.09
CA ASP A 83 -6.15 -1.37 12.06
C ASP A 83 -7.05 -2.25 11.18
N ASN A 84 -8.23 -2.59 11.68
CA ASN A 84 -9.19 -3.44 10.97
C ASN A 84 -9.72 -2.81 9.68
N ARG A 85 -9.73 -1.47 9.59
CA ARG A 85 -10.17 -0.71 8.41
C ARG A 85 -9.21 -0.82 7.23
N LYS A 86 -8.05 -1.47 7.40
CA LYS A 86 -7.05 -1.64 6.33
C LYS A 86 -7.62 -2.26 5.05
N TYR A 87 -8.56 -3.20 5.17
CA TYR A 87 -9.15 -3.84 4.00
C TYR A 87 -10.07 -2.90 3.22
N ALA A 88 -10.78 -2.03 3.91
CA ALA A 88 -11.55 -0.96 3.26
C ALA A 88 -10.62 0.06 2.58
N LEU A 89 -9.50 0.43 3.20
CA LEU A 89 -8.50 1.32 2.61
C LEU A 89 -7.84 0.70 1.37
N LEU A 90 -7.48 -0.58 1.42
CA LEU A 90 -6.91 -1.31 0.29
C LEU A 90 -7.91 -1.44 -0.87
N LEU A 91 -9.18 -1.70 -0.56
CA LEU A 91 -10.25 -1.71 -1.57
C LEU A 91 -10.46 -0.32 -2.18
N LEU A 92 -10.53 0.73 -1.35
CA LEU A 92 -10.64 2.11 -1.81
C LEU A 92 -9.47 2.50 -2.74
N ASN A 93 -8.24 2.16 -2.34
CA ASN A 93 -7.06 2.35 -3.17
C ASN A 93 -7.18 1.65 -4.54
N ASN A 94 -7.58 0.37 -4.54
CA ASN A 94 -7.77 -0.38 -5.78
C ASN A 94 -8.83 0.25 -6.70
N MET A 95 -9.91 0.78 -6.11
CA MET A 95 -10.96 1.48 -6.85
C MET A 95 -10.49 2.82 -7.42
N LEU A 96 -9.75 3.62 -6.63
CA LEU A 96 -9.32 4.96 -7.03
C LEU A 96 -8.25 4.91 -8.12
N GLY A 97 -7.15 4.25 -7.89
CA GLY A 97 -6.00 4.27 -8.80
C GLY A 97 -5.22 2.95 -8.81
N GLY A 98 -5.89 1.82 -8.54
CA GLY A 98 -5.31 0.49 -8.68
C GLY A 98 -4.90 0.15 -10.12
N PRO A 99 -4.30 -1.02 -10.34
CA PRO A 99 -3.67 -1.39 -11.62
C PRO A 99 -4.65 -1.55 -12.80
N GLY A 100 -5.95 -1.56 -12.52
CA GLY A 100 -6.98 -1.65 -13.57
C GLY A 100 -7.13 -0.34 -14.35
N MET A 101 -7.17 -0.41 -15.68
CA MET A 101 -7.43 0.77 -16.53
C MET A 101 -8.81 1.39 -16.28
N ASN A 102 -9.72 0.64 -15.69
CA ASN A 102 -11.07 1.06 -15.29
C ASN A 102 -11.12 1.72 -13.90
N SER A 103 -9.97 1.93 -13.25
CA SER A 103 -9.94 2.64 -11.97
C SER A 103 -10.45 4.07 -12.12
N ILE A 104 -11.07 4.59 -11.06
CA ILE A 104 -11.83 5.85 -11.09
C ILE A 104 -10.97 7.01 -11.61
N LEU A 105 -9.76 7.15 -11.09
CA LEU A 105 -8.85 8.25 -11.47
C LEU A 105 -8.30 8.06 -12.88
N ASN A 106 -7.96 6.84 -13.31
CA ASN A 106 -7.57 6.58 -14.69
C ASN A 106 -8.66 7.01 -15.66
N VAL A 107 -9.90 6.59 -15.41
CA VAL A 107 -11.04 6.97 -16.27
C VAL A 107 -11.29 8.47 -16.23
N ALA A 108 -11.25 9.09 -15.04
CA ALA A 108 -11.59 10.50 -14.89
C ALA A 108 -10.52 11.45 -15.44
N ILE A 109 -9.24 11.14 -15.26
CA ILE A 109 -8.13 12.03 -15.59
C ILE A 109 -7.53 11.69 -16.95
N ARG A 110 -7.23 10.40 -17.17
CA ARG A 110 -6.53 9.94 -18.37
C ARG A 110 -7.50 9.69 -19.53
N GLU A 111 -8.46 8.76 -19.39
CA GLU A 111 -9.29 8.31 -20.51
C GLU A 111 -10.25 9.40 -21.02
N ARG A 112 -10.95 10.06 -20.09
CA ARG A 112 -11.96 11.06 -20.47
C ARG A 112 -11.40 12.42 -20.83
N ARG A 113 -10.24 12.79 -20.26
CA ARG A 113 -9.73 14.17 -20.36
C ARG A 113 -8.33 14.29 -20.96
N GLY A 114 -7.56 13.21 -20.96
CA GLY A 114 -6.17 13.24 -21.45
C GLY A 114 -5.27 14.17 -20.65
N TYR A 115 -5.57 14.41 -19.34
CA TYR A 115 -4.79 15.37 -18.55
C TYR A 115 -3.52 14.78 -17.97
N ALA A 116 -3.45 13.48 -17.83
CA ALA A 116 -2.27 12.79 -17.33
C ALA A 116 -1.93 11.57 -18.19
N TYR A 117 -0.65 11.24 -18.25
CA TYR A 117 -0.13 10.06 -18.93
C TYR A 117 -0.21 8.83 -18.05
N THR A 118 0.05 9.02 -16.77
CA THR A 118 -0.01 7.97 -15.74
C THR A 118 -0.77 8.51 -14.53
N VAL A 119 -1.63 7.69 -13.96
CA VAL A 119 -2.31 7.96 -12.68
C VAL A 119 -2.37 6.65 -11.92
N GLU A 120 -1.83 6.63 -10.72
CA GLU A 120 -1.85 5.47 -9.85
C GLU A 120 -2.01 5.88 -8.39
N SER A 121 -2.63 5.03 -7.59
CA SER A 121 -2.68 5.20 -6.15
C SER A 121 -2.05 4.01 -5.44
N SER A 122 -1.47 4.27 -4.29
CA SER A 122 -0.85 3.25 -3.46
C SER A 122 -1.10 3.47 -1.98
N VAL A 123 -1.04 2.39 -1.21
CA VAL A 123 -1.12 2.40 0.24
C VAL A 123 0.14 1.75 0.80
N THR A 124 0.83 2.46 1.66
CA THR A 124 1.93 1.93 2.45
C THR A 124 1.48 1.86 3.91
N LEU A 125 1.46 0.66 4.47
CA LEU A 125 1.09 0.44 5.87
C LEU A 125 2.32 0.10 6.69
N PHE A 126 2.60 0.91 7.70
CA PHE A 126 3.57 0.64 8.75
C PHE A 126 2.85 0.07 9.98
N SER A 127 3.58 -0.29 11.00
CA SER A 127 2.98 -0.89 12.21
C SER A 127 2.13 0.08 13.03
N ASP A 128 2.44 1.37 12.99
CA ASP A 128 1.85 2.45 13.79
C ASP A 128 1.18 3.55 12.98
N CYS A 129 1.45 3.62 11.69
CA CYS A 129 0.86 4.60 10.78
C CYS A 129 0.72 4.02 9.37
N GLY A 130 0.15 4.78 8.48
CA GLY A 130 0.07 4.47 7.05
C GLY A 130 0.14 5.73 6.21
N LEU A 131 0.29 5.53 4.92
CA LEU A 131 0.29 6.59 3.92
C LEU A 131 -0.52 6.12 2.71
N PHE A 132 -1.56 6.87 2.37
CA PHE A 132 -2.23 6.78 1.08
C PHE A 132 -1.63 7.81 0.13
N THR A 133 -1.29 7.42 -1.08
CA THR A 133 -0.73 8.33 -2.08
C THR A 133 -1.42 8.17 -3.43
N VAL A 134 -1.49 9.29 -4.15
CA VAL A 134 -1.83 9.31 -5.57
C VAL A 134 -0.68 9.99 -6.31
N TYR A 135 -0.11 9.28 -7.26
CA TYR A 135 0.89 9.83 -8.18
C TYR A 135 0.26 10.04 -9.54
N PHE A 136 0.61 11.14 -10.20
CA PHE A 136 0.31 11.35 -11.61
C PHE A 136 1.40 12.17 -12.32
N GLY A 137 1.60 11.84 -13.61
CA GLY A 137 2.44 12.59 -14.53
C GLY A 137 1.58 13.34 -15.54
N SER A 138 1.76 14.67 -15.67
CA SER A 138 0.94 15.51 -16.55
C SER A 138 1.72 16.70 -17.08
N ASP A 139 1.13 17.45 -18.04
CA ASP A 139 1.60 18.79 -18.31
C ASP A 139 1.37 19.71 -17.11
N GLU A 140 2.27 20.64 -16.84
CA GLU A 140 2.18 21.58 -15.71
C GLU A 140 0.81 22.29 -15.65
N ARG A 141 0.30 22.72 -16.81
CA ARG A 141 -1.00 23.41 -16.94
C ARG A 141 -2.20 22.56 -16.48
N GLN A 142 -2.05 21.25 -16.41
CA GLN A 142 -3.12 20.30 -16.03
C GLN A 142 -3.06 19.93 -14.56
N VAL A 143 -1.94 20.14 -13.86
CA VAL A 143 -1.74 19.73 -12.46
C VAL A 143 -2.91 20.13 -11.57
N ARG A 144 -3.31 21.40 -11.57
CA ARG A 144 -4.41 21.91 -10.73
C ARG A 144 -5.76 21.24 -11.04
N LYS A 145 -5.99 20.89 -12.32
CA LYS A 145 -7.22 20.20 -12.73
C LYS A 145 -7.21 18.75 -12.26
N CYS A 146 -6.06 18.08 -12.34
CA CYS A 146 -5.90 16.72 -11.83
C CYS A 146 -6.11 16.67 -10.32
N LEU A 147 -5.49 17.56 -9.55
CA LEU A 147 -5.69 17.67 -8.10
C LEU A 147 -7.17 17.83 -7.75
N LYS A 148 -7.86 18.76 -8.40
CA LYS A 148 -9.31 18.97 -8.17
C LYS A 148 -10.15 17.74 -8.51
N ILE A 149 -9.79 16.96 -9.53
CA ILE A 149 -10.50 15.73 -9.86
C ILE A 149 -10.26 14.67 -8.78
N ILE A 150 -9.03 14.53 -8.28
CA ILE A 150 -8.69 13.60 -7.20
C ILE A 150 -9.53 13.93 -5.96
N ASP A 151 -9.53 15.18 -5.51
CA ASP A 151 -10.32 15.64 -4.37
C ASP A 151 -11.81 15.33 -4.58
N ASN A 152 -12.37 15.73 -5.73
CA ASN A 152 -13.79 15.50 -6.03
C ASN A 152 -14.19 14.02 -6.04
N GLU A 153 -13.33 13.11 -6.52
CA GLU A 153 -13.65 11.68 -6.55
C GLU A 153 -13.55 11.06 -5.15
N ILE A 154 -12.61 11.50 -4.31
CA ILE A 154 -12.55 11.10 -2.90
C ILE A 154 -13.78 11.61 -2.15
N ASP A 155 -14.11 12.90 -2.29
CA ASP A 155 -15.28 13.54 -1.65
C ASP A 155 -16.59 12.89 -2.07
N ARG A 156 -16.71 12.50 -3.34
CA ARG A 156 -17.87 11.79 -3.85
C ARG A 156 -18.10 10.45 -3.15
N ILE A 157 -17.02 9.72 -2.88
CA ILE A 157 -17.11 8.42 -2.15
C ILE A 157 -17.41 8.69 -0.67
N ALA A 158 -16.73 9.66 -0.06
CA ALA A 158 -16.95 10.10 1.31
C ALA A 158 -18.41 10.55 1.55
N SER A 159 -19.02 11.23 0.59
CA SER A 159 -20.42 11.66 0.65
C SER A 159 -21.45 10.55 0.35
N GLY A 160 -21.03 9.30 0.25
CA GLY A 160 -21.94 8.18 -0.06
C GLY A 160 -22.35 8.05 -1.52
N GLY A 161 -21.62 8.71 -2.44
CA GLY A 161 -21.90 8.68 -3.88
C GLY A 161 -21.52 7.37 -4.60
N LEU A 162 -21.16 6.31 -3.86
CA LEU A 162 -20.86 5.00 -4.42
C LEU A 162 -22.10 4.11 -4.40
N LYS A 163 -22.50 3.62 -5.59
CA LYS A 163 -23.61 2.69 -5.72
C LYS A 163 -23.20 1.29 -5.28
N GLU A 164 -24.10 0.54 -4.63
CA GLU A 164 -23.86 -0.84 -4.17
C GLU A 164 -23.33 -1.74 -5.29
N LYS A 165 -23.92 -1.68 -6.47
CA LYS A 165 -23.45 -2.44 -7.64
C LYS A 165 -21.99 -2.14 -8.00
N ALA A 166 -21.52 -0.92 -7.81
CA ALA A 166 -20.14 -0.53 -8.08
C ALA A 166 -19.18 -1.06 -7.01
N LEU A 167 -19.62 -1.07 -5.75
CA LEU A 167 -18.88 -1.67 -4.64
C LEU A 167 -18.69 -3.17 -4.86
N GLU A 168 -19.76 -3.90 -5.18
CA GLU A 168 -19.68 -5.35 -5.41
C GLU A 168 -18.81 -5.70 -6.64
N ALA A 169 -18.87 -4.90 -7.70
CA ALA A 169 -17.99 -5.07 -8.85
C ALA A 169 -16.50 -4.84 -8.47
N ALA A 170 -16.23 -3.83 -7.65
CA ALA A 170 -14.88 -3.54 -7.17
C ALA A 170 -14.32 -4.65 -6.27
N LYS A 171 -15.12 -5.18 -5.34
CA LYS A 171 -14.75 -6.33 -4.51
C LYS A 171 -14.40 -7.54 -5.37
N LYS A 172 -15.27 -7.88 -6.33
CA LYS A 172 -15.03 -9.00 -7.26
C LYS A 172 -13.74 -8.81 -8.05
N GLN A 173 -13.50 -7.63 -8.57
CA GLN A 173 -12.28 -7.30 -9.31
C GLN A 173 -11.04 -7.43 -8.44
N TYR A 174 -11.06 -6.87 -7.24
CA TYR A 174 -9.89 -6.89 -6.34
C TYR A 174 -9.57 -8.31 -5.86
N VAL A 175 -10.57 -9.09 -5.50
CA VAL A 175 -10.40 -10.51 -5.17
C VAL A 175 -9.81 -11.29 -6.35
N GLY A 176 -10.29 -11.05 -7.56
CA GLY A 176 -9.72 -11.67 -8.77
C GLY A 176 -8.23 -11.32 -8.96
N GLN A 177 -7.86 -10.06 -8.76
CA GLN A 177 -6.46 -9.62 -8.83
C GLN A 177 -5.59 -10.27 -7.76
N LEU A 178 -6.09 -10.41 -6.52
CA LEU A 178 -5.39 -11.09 -5.43
C LEU A 178 -5.14 -12.57 -5.77
N LEU A 179 -6.15 -13.27 -6.29
CA LEU A 179 -6.01 -14.68 -6.70
C LEU A 179 -4.96 -14.84 -7.80
N VAL A 180 -5.02 -14.03 -8.85
CA VAL A 180 -4.02 -14.06 -9.93
C VAL A 180 -2.62 -13.74 -9.42
N SER A 181 -2.47 -12.75 -8.54
CA SER A 181 -1.17 -12.40 -7.96
C SER A 181 -0.58 -13.51 -7.09
N SER A 182 -1.42 -14.32 -6.46
CA SER A 182 -1.00 -15.44 -5.61
C SER A 182 -0.46 -16.66 -6.39
N GLU A 183 -0.71 -16.71 -7.70
CA GLU A 183 -0.16 -17.77 -8.57
C GLU A 183 1.36 -17.63 -8.77
N ASN A 184 1.91 -16.44 -8.52
CA ASN A 184 3.37 -16.24 -8.55
C ASN A 184 3.99 -16.74 -7.24
N PRO A 185 4.82 -17.82 -7.27
CA PRO A 185 5.36 -18.43 -6.05
C PRO A 185 6.26 -17.50 -5.23
N GLU A 186 7.02 -16.61 -5.89
CA GLU A 186 7.90 -15.66 -5.23
C GLU A 186 7.09 -14.60 -4.46
N SER A 187 6.10 -14.00 -5.11
CA SER A 187 5.20 -13.02 -4.48
C SER A 187 4.43 -13.65 -3.33
N HIS A 188 3.98 -14.88 -3.50
CA HIS A 188 3.30 -15.64 -2.46
C HIS A 188 4.22 -15.89 -1.26
N ALA A 189 5.45 -16.40 -1.48
CA ALA A 189 6.44 -16.60 -0.43
C ALA A 189 6.76 -15.34 0.36
N LEU A 190 6.98 -14.20 -0.33
CA LEU A 190 7.22 -12.92 0.30
C LEU A 190 6.02 -12.45 1.15
N SER A 191 4.80 -12.67 0.67
CA SER A 191 3.58 -12.33 1.40
C SER A 191 3.46 -13.13 2.70
N LEU A 192 3.70 -14.42 2.64
CA LEU A 192 3.68 -15.31 3.81
C LEU A 192 4.77 -14.93 4.82
N GLY A 193 6.02 -14.71 4.36
CA GLY A 193 7.11 -14.27 5.22
C GLY A 193 6.82 -12.94 5.92
N LYS A 194 6.27 -11.96 5.19
CA LYS A 194 5.82 -10.68 5.77
C LYS A 194 4.67 -10.88 6.76
N GLY A 195 3.74 -11.80 6.49
CA GLY A 195 2.65 -12.15 7.38
C GLY A 195 3.15 -12.60 8.75
N ILE A 196 4.06 -13.57 8.76
CA ILE A 196 4.69 -14.05 10.00
C ILE A 196 5.44 -12.93 10.71
N LEU A 197 6.26 -12.16 10.00
CA LEU A 197 7.09 -11.12 10.59
C LEU A 197 6.27 -10.00 11.23
N ASN A 198 5.17 -9.60 10.58
CA ASN A 198 4.39 -8.44 11.02
C ASN A 198 3.22 -8.80 11.94
N PHE A 199 2.67 -10.01 11.83
CA PHE A 199 1.44 -10.41 12.53
C PHE A 199 1.61 -11.68 13.36
N GLY A 200 2.75 -12.37 13.29
CA GLY A 200 2.97 -13.67 13.93
C GLY A 200 2.13 -14.81 13.36
N GLN A 201 1.37 -14.54 12.31
CA GLN A 201 0.48 -15.50 11.65
C GLN A 201 0.36 -15.20 10.16
N VAL A 202 -0.12 -16.19 9.43
CA VAL A 202 -0.37 -16.09 7.99
C VAL A 202 -1.88 -16.19 7.76
N ASN A 203 -2.43 -15.24 7.02
CA ASN A 203 -3.76 -15.38 6.45
C ASN A 203 -3.67 -16.04 5.09
N THR A 204 -4.50 -17.01 4.84
CA THR A 204 -4.66 -17.59 3.50
C THR A 204 -5.24 -16.55 2.54
N ILE A 205 -5.02 -16.78 1.25
CA ILE A 205 -5.59 -15.89 0.22
C ILE A 205 -7.14 -15.84 0.29
N ASN A 206 -7.78 -16.96 0.67
CA ASN A 206 -9.23 -17.03 0.83
C ASN A 206 -9.69 -16.20 2.02
N GLU A 207 -9.01 -16.24 3.16
CA GLU A 207 -9.32 -15.40 4.32
C GLU A 207 -9.18 -13.92 3.98
N ILE A 208 -8.13 -13.53 3.25
CA ILE A 208 -7.98 -12.14 2.79
C ILE A 208 -9.12 -11.77 1.82
N ALA A 209 -9.48 -12.65 0.90
CA ALA A 209 -10.59 -12.43 -0.01
C ALA A 209 -11.92 -12.26 0.73
N ASP A 210 -12.16 -13.03 1.78
CA ASP A 210 -13.37 -12.91 2.60
C ASP A 210 -13.40 -11.60 3.39
N MET A 211 -12.27 -11.14 3.91
CA MET A 211 -12.16 -9.82 4.54
C MET A 211 -12.48 -8.68 3.56
N ILE A 212 -12.04 -8.79 2.29
CA ILE A 212 -12.38 -7.80 1.25
C ILE A 212 -13.88 -7.87 0.89
N ARG A 213 -14.46 -9.08 0.78
CA ARG A 213 -15.90 -9.25 0.50
C ARG A 213 -16.78 -8.69 1.62
N ALA A 214 -16.30 -8.80 2.87
CA ALA A 214 -17.02 -8.32 4.05
C ALA A 214 -17.03 -6.78 4.19
N VAL A 215 -16.16 -6.04 3.47
CA VAL A 215 -16.14 -4.57 3.52
C VAL A 215 -17.51 -3.99 3.19
N SER A 216 -18.09 -3.23 4.08
CA SER A 216 -19.37 -2.54 3.89
C SER A 216 -19.21 -1.21 3.16
N ALA A 217 -20.30 -0.70 2.59
CA ALA A 217 -20.33 0.64 2.00
C ALA A 217 -20.04 1.74 3.04
N GLU A 218 -20.47 1.52 4.28
CA GLU A 218 -20.25 2.46 5.38
C GLU A 218 -18.79 2.50 5.81
N GLU A 219 -18.11 1.36 5.93
CA GLU A 219 -16.67 1.29 6.21
C GLU A 219 -15.87 1.97 5.12
N LEU A 220 -16.20 1.71 3.84
CA LEU A 220 -15.53 2.35 2.71
C LEU A 220 -15.72 3.86 2.72
N ARG A 221 -16.94 4.34 3.02
CA ARG A 221 -17.25 5.75 3.19
C ARG A 221 -16.45 6.37 4.33
N SER A 222 -16.44 5.76 5.51
CA SER A 222 -15.70 6.23 6.68
C SER A 222 -14.20 6.36 6.41
N VAL A 223 -13.61 5.41 5.66
CA VAL A 223 -12.22 5.51 5.23
C VAL A 223 -12.02 6.65 4.25
N ALA A 224 -12.92 6.81 3.26
CA ALA A 224 -12.84 7.94 2.33
C ALA A 224 -12.97 9.30 3.05
N GLU A 225 -13.86 9.42 4.03
CA GLU A 225 -13.98 10.60 4.89
C GLU A 225 -12.69 10.91 5.65
N SER A 226 -11.97 9.89 6.13
CA SER A 226 -10.71 10.08 6.88
C SER A 226 -9.57 10.63 6.02
N ILE A 227 -9.60 10.44 4.72
CA ILE A 227 -8.59 10.95 3.78
C ILE A 227 -9.04 12.21 3.03
N SER A 228 -10.34 12.50 2.99
CA SER A 228 -10.90 13.68 2.34
C SER A 228 -10.43 14.97 3.03
N GLY A 229 -10.09 15.99 2.24
CA GLY A 229 -9.73 17.33 2.73
C GLY A 229 -8.37 17.43 3.44
N ASN A 230 -7.64 16.33 3.62
CA ASN A 230 -6.37 16.28 4.35
C ASN A 230 -5.16 16.01 3.45
N CYS A 231 -5.30 16.27 2.16
CA CYS A 231 -4.27 15.92 1.18
C CYS A 231 -3.12 16.94 1.17
N SER A 232 -1.90 16.47 1.40
CA SER A 232 -0.69 17.21 1.08
C SER A 232 -0.29 16.95 -0.38
N SER A 233 0.37 17.90 -1.03
CA SER A 233 0.87 17.73 -2.40
C SER A 233 2.32 18.16 -2.54
N LEU A 234 3.08 17.38 -3.30
CA LEU A 234 4.43 17.69 -3.75
C LEU A 234 4.46 17.63 -5.27
N ILE A 235 4.85 18.75 -5.89
CA ILE A 235 4.81 18.95 -7.34
C ILE A 235 6.20 19.27 -7.83
N PHE A 236 6.71 18.48 -8.75
CA PHE A 236 7.96 18.74 -9.46
C PHE A 236 7.62 19.22 -10.89
N VAL A 237 8.12 20.38 -11.25
CA VAL A 237 7.93 21.04 -12.57
C VAL A 237 9.24 21.51 -13.15
#